data_c13fd1e2cfc7de29c2a85f1535e4d3c4
#
_entry.id   c13fd1e2cfc7de29c2a85f1535e4d3c4
#
_cell.length_a   1.000
_cell.length_b   1.000
_cell.length_c   1.000
_cell.angle_alpha   90.00
_cell.angle_beta   90.00
_cell.angle_gamma   90.00
#
_symmetry.space_group_name_H-M   'P 1'
#
loop_
_entity.id
_entity.type
_entity.pdbx_description
1 polymer ?
#
loop_
_entity_poly.entity_id
_entity_poly.type
_entity_poly.pdbx_seq_one_letter_code
_entity_poly.pdbx_strand_id
1 'polypeptide(L)'
;YDADETGVKASTLRCEQFAPYNVRRIELPLAGTKAEKDISDYFRLGYSAEDFHHLITDRLEQLYTQTLMLLDSCEIDYRHPPDRSQTVIASRGVPLGTYDNLFCITGGEGTGKSNYVSALIAGTLLTEIPTPPPDLLGLEVTPNTSHKAVLHYDTEQSEYQLHRNVGKTLRRVG
;
A
#
# COMPACT_ATOMS: atom_id res chain seq x y z
N TYR A 1 -17.22 -26.80 -9.46
CA TYR A 1 -16.49 -27.38 -8.31
C TYR A 1 -17.45 -27.62 -7.16
N ASP A 2 -17.14 -28.60 -6.35
CA ASP A 2 -17.95 -28.98 -5.20
C ASP A 2 -17.96 -27.87 -4.13
N ALA A 3 -19.02 -27.79 -3.34
CA ALA A 3 -19.16 -26.83 -2.22
C ALA A 3 -18.38 -27.29 -0.96
N ASP A 4 -17.71 -28.42 -0.99
CA ASP A 4 -16.82 -28.87 0.08
C ASP A 4 -15.49 -28.08 0.13
N GLU A 5 -14.74 -28.26 1.18
CA GLU A 5 -13.47 -27.52 1.39
C GLU A 5 -12.47 -27.70 0.24
N THR A 6 -12.42 -28.90 -0.35
CA THR A 6 -11.53 -29.20 -1.45
C THR A 6 -11.97 -28.49 -2.73
N GLY A 7 -13.26 -28.50 -3.03
CA GLY A 7 -13.84 -27.81 -4.18
C GLY A 7 -13.71 -26.29 -4.06
N VAL A 8 -13.89 -25.75 -2.87
CA VAL A 8 -13.68 -24.33 -2.58
C VAL A 8 -12.23 -23.91 -2.85
N LYS A 9 -11.25 -24.65 -2.33
CA LYS A 9 -9.81 -24.40 -2.59
C LYS A 9 -9.49 -24.48 -4.08
N ALA A 10 -9.97 -25.53 -4.75
CA ALA A 10 -9.72 -25.73 -6.18
C ALA A 10 -10.34 -24.61 -7.04
N SER A 11 -11.55 -24.19 -6.74
CA SER A 11 -12.23 -23.09 -7.47
C SER A 11 -11.55 -21.74 -7.24
N THR A 12 -11.06 -21.45 -6.04
CA THR A 12 -10.30 -20.25 -5.73
C THR A 12 -9.02 -20.19 -6.57
N LEU A 13 -8.24 -21.27 -6.56
CA LEU A 13 -7.02 -21.38 -7.37
C LEU A 13 -7.30 -21.18 -8.87
N ARG A 14 -8.42 -21.72 -9.37
CA ARG A 14 -8.82 -21.52 -10.78
C ARG A 14 -9.21 -20.09 -11.07
N CYS A 15 -9.93 -19.41 -10.18
CA CYS A 15 -10.23 -17.99 -10.35
C CYS A 15 -8.95 -17.15 -10.42
N GLU A 16 -7.95 -17.45 -9.60
CA GLU A 16 -6.64 -16.79 -9.65
C GLU A 16 -5.91 -17.05 -10.98
N GLN A 17 -5.85 -18.31 -11.43
CA GLN A 17 -5.24 -18.67 -12.71
C GLN A 17 -5.88 -17.99 -13.92
N PHE A 18 -7.19 -17.78 -13.88
CA PHE A 18 -7.96 -17.16 -14.95
C PHE A 18 -8.36 -15.71 -14.67
N ALA A 19 -7.70 -15.05 -13.72
CA ALA A 19 -7.96 -13.66 -13.39
C ALA A 19 -7.99 -12.70 -14.60
N PRO A 20 -7.09 -12.84 -15.61
CA PRO A 20 -7.15 -12.00 -16.81
C PRO A 20 -8.44 -12.13 -17.63
N TYR A 21 -9.16 -13.24 -17.48
CA TYR A 21 -10.42 -13.50 -18.18
C TYR A 21 -11.66 -13.15 -17.35
N ASN A 22 -11.47 -12.47 -16.23
CA ASN A 22 -12.56 -12.03 -15.35
C ASN A 22 -13.46 -13.18 -14.87
N VAL A 23 -12.91 -14.36 -14.63
CA VAL A 23 -13.63 -15.51 -14.10
C VAL A 23 -13.99 -15.29 -12.64
N ARG A 24 -15.22 -15.61 -12.28
CA ARG A 24 -15.75 -15.47 -10.92
C ARG A 24 -16.34 -16.78 -10.42
N ARG A 25 -16.24 -16.98 -9.11
CA ARG A 25 -16.85 -18.11 -8.44
C ARG A 25 -18.24 -17.74 -7.94
N ILE A 26 -19.19 -18.64 -8.15
CA ILE A 26 -20.53 -18.58 -7.56
C ILE A 26 -20.56 -19.67 -6.47
N GLU A 27 -20.96 -19.30 -5.28
CA GLU A 27 -21.14 -20.23 -4.17
C GLU A 27 -22.57 -20.72 -4.14
N LEU A 28 -22.75 -22.05 -4.21
CA LEU A 28 -24.04 -22.68 -4.05
C LEU A 28 -24.41 -22.70 -2.56
N PRO A 29 -25.66 -22.47 -2.19
CA PRO A 29 -26.14 -22.53 -0.80
C PRO A 29 -26.30 -23.98 -0.35
N LEU A 30 -25.22 -24.74 -0.37
CA LEU A 30 -25.16 -26.15 -0.01
C LEU A 30 -24.30 -26.36 1.23
N ALA A 31 -24.60 -27.39 2.00
CA ALA A 31 -23.88 -27.69 3.25
C ALA A 31 -22.42 -28.18 3.04
N GLY A 32 -22.02 -28.48 1.82
CA GLY A 32 -20.68 -28.99 1.50
C GLY A 32 -20.44 -30.42 2.00
N THR A 33 -21.50 -31.14 2.32
CA THR A 33 -21.44 -32.53 2.75
C THR A 33 -21.35 -33.47 1.55
N LYS A 34 -21.04 -34.75 1.79
CA LYS A 34 -21.00 -35.76 0.72
C LYS A 34 -22.30 -35.89 -0.08
N ALA A 35 -23.44 -35.53 0.51
CA ALA A 35 -24.77 -35.58 -0.08
C ALA A 35 -25.25 -34.26 -0.69
N GLU A 36 -24.58 -33.13 -0.36
CA GLU A 36 -25.02 -31.78 -0.71
C GLU A 36 -23.78 -30.93 -1.04
N LYS A 37 -23.17 -31.12 -2.21
CA LYS A 37 -21.90 -30.48 -2.54
C LYS A 37 -21.79 -29.93 -3.95
N ASP A 38 -22.58 -30.43 -4.89
CA ASP A 38 -22.46 -30.07 -6.30
C ASP A 38 -23.77 -29.51 -6.89
N ILE A 39 -23.70 -29.05 -8.13
CA ILE A 39 -24.85 -28.46 -8.83
C ILE A 39 -26.00 -29.47 -9.06
N SER A 40 -25.68 -30.75 -9.16
CA SER A 40 -26.72 -31.80 -9.29
C SER A 40 -27.47 -31.95 -7.98
N ASP A 41 -26.77 -31.86 -6.85
CA ASP A 41 -27.40 -31.86 -5.53
C ASP A 41 -28.28 -30.62 -5.32
N TYR A 42 -27.83 -29.44 -5.80
CA TYR A 42 -28.62 -28.22 -5.76
C TYR A 42 -29.99 -28.40 -6.41
N PHE A 43 -30.03 -28.92 -7.62
CA PHE A 43 -31.30 -29.18 -8.31
C PHE A 43 -32.10 -30.32 -7.66
N ARG A 44 -31.44 -31.36 -7.12
CA ARG A 44 -32.09 -32.44 -6.40
C ARG A 44 -32.79 -31.96 -5.11
N LEU A 45 -32.27 -30.96 -4.47
CA LEU A 45 -32.87 -30.32 -3.29
C LEU A 45 -34.06 -29.44 -3.60
N GLY A 46 -34.44 -29.32 -4.88
CA GLY A 46 -35.63 -28.62 -5.33
C GLY A 46 -35.41 -27.19 -5.78
N TYR A 47 -34.17 -26.72 -5.81
CA TYR A 47 -33.89 -25.42 -6.42
C TYR A 47 -34.08 -25.47 -7.92
N SER A 48 -34.70 -24.43 -8.47
CA SER A 48 -34.99 -24.32 -9.90
C SER A 48 -33.83 -23.69 -10.71
N ALA A 49 -33.91 -23.74 -12.01
CA ALA A 49 -33.01 -22.98 -12.88
C ALA A 49 -33.15 -21.47 -12.70
N GLU A 50 -34.34 -21.00 -12.30
CA GLU A 50 -34.61 -19.60 -12.00
C GLU A 50 -33.89 -19.16 -10.71
N ASP A 51 -33.94 -20.00 -9.67
CA ASP A 51 -33.15 -19.76 -8.42
C ASP A 51 -31.65 -19.66 -8.70
N PHE A 52 -31.15 -20.53 -9.58
CA PHE A 52 -29.77 -20.50 -9.99
C PHE A 52 -29.42 -19.22 -10.78
N HIS A 53 -30.34 -18.77 -11.63
CA HIS A 53 -30.18 -17.52 -12.37
C HIS A 53 -30.16 -16.31 -11.42
N HIS A 54 -31.03 -16.27 -10.43
CA HIS A 54 -31.03 -15.24 -9.39
C HIS A 54 -29.71 -15.22 -8.62
N LEU A 55 -29.21 -16.38 -8.23
CA LEU A 55 -27.91 -16.47 -7.54
C LEU A 55 -26.76 -15.85 -8.34
N ILE A 56 -26.74 -16.03 -9.66
CA ILE A 56 -25.76 -15.40 -10.56
C ILE A 56 -25.95 -13.88 -10.59
N THR A 57 -27.19 -13.43 -10.75
CA THR A 57 -27.55 -12.02 -10.88
C THR A 57 -27.21 -11.26 -9.60
N ASP A 58 -27.61 -11.78 -8.45
CA ASP A 58 -27.32 -11.20 -7.14
C ASP A 58 -25.81 -11.05 -6.91
N ARG A 59 -25.03 -12.04 -7.34
CA ARG A 59 -23.57 -11.98 -7.23
C ARG A 59 -22.96 -10.91 -8.13
N LEU A 60 -23.48 -10.74 -9.33
CA LEU A 60 -23.05 -9.68 -10.25
C LEU A 60 -23.37 -8.29 -9.71
N GLU A 61 -24.57 -8.12 -9.16
CA GLU A 61 -25.00 -6.86 -8.54
C GLU A 61 -24.15 -6.50 -7.32
N GLN A 62 -23.82 -7.47 -6.47
CA GLN A 62 -22.91 -7.28 -5.35
C GLN A 62 -21.52 -6.81 -5.81
N LEU A 63 -20.95 -7.44 -6.83
CA LEU A 63 -19.65 -7.08 -7.39
C LEU A 63 -19.67 -5.67 -8.01
N TYR A 64 -20.75 -5.34 -8.72
CA TYR A 64 -20.93 -4.01 -9.29
C TYR A 64 -21.00 -2.94 -8.20
N THR A 65 -21.81 -3.17 -7.17
CA THR A 65 -21.93 -2.26 -6.02
C THR A 65 -20.59 -2.06 -5.29
N GLN A 66 -19.85 -3.16 -5.04
CA GLN A 66 -18.51 -3.06 -4.44
C GLN A 66 -17.54 -2.26 -5.30
N THR A 67 -17.60 -2.44 -6.61
CA THR A 67 -16.74 -1.69 -7.54
C THR A 67 -17.09 -0.20 -7.54
N LEU A 68 -18.38 0.15 -7.52
CA LEU A 68 -18.81 1.54 -7.42
C LEU A 68 -18.36 2.18 -6.11
N MET A 69 -18.48 1.49 -4.98
CA MET A 69 -18.00 2.00 -3.68
C MET A 69 -16.49 2.25 -3.68
N LEU A 70 -15.71 1.39 -4.34
CA LEU A 70 -14.27 1.60 -4.50
C LEU A 70 -13.96 2.82 -5.37
N LEU A 71 -14.68 3.00 -6.48
CA LEU A 71 -14.54 4.17 -7.35
C LEU A 71 -14.92 5.46 -6.63
N ASP A 72 -16.02 5.45 -5.89
CA ASP A 72 -16.49 6.59 -5.09
C ASP A 72 -15.44 7.04 -4.07
N SER A 73 -14.76 6.08 -3.43
CA SER A 73 -13.67 6.38 -2.51
C SER A 73 -12.43 7.01 -3.18
N CYS A 74 -12.30 6.88 -4.50
CA CYS A 74 -11.21 7.46 -5.30
C CYS A 74 -11.62 8.79 -5.95
N GLU A 75 -12.89 9.20 -5.83
CA GLU A 75 -13.37 10.45 -6.39
C GLU A 75 -12.70 11.65 -5.70
N ILE A 76 -12.19 12.57 -6.49
CA ILE A 76 -11.61 13.82 -5.99
C ILE A 76 -12.65 14.92 -6.15
N ASP A 77 -13.22 15.39 -5.04
CA ASP A 77 -14.08 16.56 -5.07
C ASP A 77 -13.23 17.84 -5.21
N TYR A 78 -13.07 18.30 -6.44
CA TYR A 78 -12.30 19.51 -6.75
C TYR A 78 -12.94 20.82 -6.21
N ARG A 79 -14.21 20.78 -5.77
CA ARG A 79 -14.91 21.93 -5.20
C ARG A 79 -14.62 22.09 -3.71
N HIS A 80 -14.25 20.99 -3.05
CA HIS A 80 -13.87 20.95 -1.64
C HIS A 80 -12.48 20.32 -1.51
N PRO A 81 -11.42 21.06 -1.86
CA PRO A 81 -10.07 20.54 -1.79
C PRO A 81 -9.74 20.15 -0.34
N PRO A 82 -9.06 19.02 -0.12
CA PRO A 82 -8.61 18.65 1.21
C PRO A 82 -7.61 19.67 1.76
N ASP A 83 -7.44 19.66 3.07
CA ASP A 83 -6.42 20.48 3.72
C ASP A 83 -5.04 20.18 3.13
N ARG A 84 -4.23 21.25 3.04
CA ARG A 84 -2.88 21.13 2.48
C ARG A 84 -2.03 20.23 3.37
N SER A 85 -1.44 19.18 2.79
CA SER A 85 -0.52 18.29 3.52
C SER A 85 0.62 19.08 4.14
N GLN A 86 0.93 18.80 5.41
CA GLN A 86 1.99 19.47 6.14
C GLN A 86 3.35 19.20 5.50
N THR A 87 4.13 20.25 5.30
CA THR A 87 5.50 20.15 4.78
C THR A 87 6.40 19.49 5.84
N VAL A 88 7.12 18.47 5.43
CA VAL A 88 8.09 17.75 6.28
C VAL A 88 9.53 18.12 5.91
N ILE A 89 9.77 18.37 4.63
CA ILE A 89 11.07 18.70 4.07
C ILE A 89 10.92 19.95 3.21
N ALA A 90 11.75 20.94 3.48
CA ALA A 90 11.85 22.13 2.66
C ALA A 90 13.34 22.47 2.39
N SER A 91 13.58 23.36 1.45
CA SER A 91 14.87 23.99 1.23
C SER A 91 14.65 25.46 0.92
N ARG A 92 15.25 26.33 1.70
CA ARG A 92 15.08 27.80 1.60
C ARG A 92 13.60 28.22 1.56
N GLY A 93 12.77 27.61 2.40
CA GLY A 93 11.33 27.87 2.49
C GLY A 93 10.49 27.25 1.35
N VAL A 94 11.12 26.55 0.39
CA VAL A 94 10.40 25.87 -0.69
C VAL A 94 10.09 24.45 -0.25
N PRO A 95 8.81 24.04 -0.18
CA PRO A 95 8.43 22.65 0.14
C PRO A 95 8.97 21.68 -0.89
N LEU A 96 9.66 20.62 -0.42
CA LEU A 96 10.17 19.52 -1.24
C LEU A 96 9.42 18.21 -0.98
N GLY A 97 8.99 17.99 0.25
CA GLY A 97 8.24 16.80 0.65
C GLY A 97 7.21 17.12 1.71
N THR A 98 6.06 16.47 1.62
CA THR A 98 4.96 16.59 2.58
C THR A 98 4.62 15.20 3.12
N TYR A 99 3.80 15.14 4.19
CA TYR A 99 3.26 13.85 4.64
C TYR A 99 2.50 13.16 3.50
N ASP A 100 2.50 11.84 3.51
CA ASP A 100 1.79 10.97 2.57
C ASP A 100 2.21 11.11 1.10
N ASN A 101 3.37 11.71 0.84
CA ASN A 101 3.92 11.85 -0.50
C ASN A 101 5.25 11.10 -0.68
N LEU A 102 5.49 10.67 -1.91
CA LEU A 102 6.74 10.09 -2.34
C LEU A 102 7.68 11.19 -2.83
N PHE A 103 8.89 11.26 -2.28
CA PHE A 103 9.94 12.17 -2.68
C PHE A 103 11.10 11.39 -3.31
N CYS A 104 11.56 11.82 -4.47
CA CYS A 104 12.64 11.16 -5.21
C CYS A 104 13.83 12.10 -5.41
N ILE A 105 15.04 11.62 -5.11
CA ILE A 105 16.31 12.33 -5.36
C ILE A 105 17.02 11.62 -6.50
N THR A 106 17.22 12.33 -7.61
CA THR A 106 17.93 11.81 -8.78
C THR A 106 19.22 12.59 -9.05
N GLY A 107 20.16 11.96 -9.71
CA GLY A 107 21.45 12.58 -10.08
C GLY A 107 22.44 11.54 -10.56
N GLY A 108 23.43 11.95 -11.33
CA GLY A 108 24.51 11.12 -11.81
C GLY A 108 25.39 10.54 -10.69
N GLU A 109 26.33 9.68 -11.04
CA GLU A 109 27.32 9.16 -10.10
C GLU A 109 28.20 10.32 -9.57
N GLY A 110 28.59 10.24 -8.29
CA GLY A 110 29.45 11.25 -7.66
C GLY A 110 28.78 12.60 -7.31
N THR A 111 27.50 12.80 -7.62
CA THR A 111 26.80 14.08 -7.37
C THR A 111 26.44 14.35 -5.91
N GLY A 112 26.76 13.45 -4.99
CA GLY A 112 26.53 13.64 -3.56
C GLY A 112 25.16 13.20 -3.05
N LYS A 113 24.37 12.43 -3.83
CA LYS A 113 23.05 11.89 -3.40
C LYS A 113 23.06 11.28 -2.00
N SER A 114 24.01 10.38 -1.73
CA SER A 114 24.14 9.71 -0.42
C SER A 114 24.41 10.70 0.72
N ASN A 115 25.13 11.78 0.46
CA ASN A 115 25.38 12.82 1.45
C ASN A 115 24.10 13.64 1.74
N TYR A 116 23.32 13.90 0.69
CA TYR A 116 22.04 14.58 0.82
C TYR A 116 21.00 13.71 1.57
N VAL A 117 20.93 12.41 1.26
CA VAL A 117 20.10 11.44 2.00
C VAL A 117 20.54 11.36 3.46
N SER A 118 21.87 11.37 3.73
CA SER A 118 22.42 11.40 5.08
C SER A 118 21.96 12.63 5.87
N ALA A 119 21.96 13.82 5.25
CA ALA A 119 21.48 15.05 5.88
C ALA A 119 19.97 15.00 6.15
N LEU A 120 19.20 14.44 5.23
CA LEU A 120 17.77 14.25 5.38
C LEU A 120 17.44 13.30 6.53
N ILE A 121 18.09 12.14 6.60
CA ILE A 121 17.94 11.20 7.72
C ILE A 121 18.35 11.87 9.04
N ALA A 122 19.46 12.59 9.06
CA ALA A 122 19.90 13.32 10.25
C ALA A 122 18.82 14.28 10.75
N GLY A 123 18.22 15.07 9.86
CA GLY A 123 17.11 15.96 10.21
C GLY A 123 15.90 15.23 10.79
N THR A 124 15.55 14.06 10.24
CA THR A 124 14.40 13.26 10.73
C THR A 124 14.68 12.53 12.05
N LEU A 125 15.94 12.46 12.51
CA LEU A 125 16.30 11.93 13.82
C LEU A 125 16.19 12.97 14.94
N LEU A 126 16.13 14.25 14.60
CA LEU A 126 15.98 15.33 15.58
C LEU A 126 14.56 15.30 16.17
N THR A 127 14.47 15.42 17.48
CA THR A 127 13.19 15.60 18.19
C THR A 127 12.88 17.07 18.43
N GLU A 128 13.92 17.91 18.40
CA GLU A 128 13.87 19.36 18.48
C GLU A 128 15.02 19.95 17.65
N ILE A 129 14.94 21.22 17.31
CA ILE A 129 16.03 21.89 16.59
C ILE A 129 17.05 22.41 17.62
N PRO A 130 18.26 21.86 17.65
CA PRO A 130 19.30 22.29 18.58
C PRO A 130 19.82 23.70 18.22
N THR A 131 20.46 24.33 19.17
CA THR A 131 21.16 25.61 18.97
C THR A 131 22.66 25.45 19.25
N PRO A 132 23.52 25.60 18.23
CA PRO A 132 23.23 25.91 16.83
C PRO A 132 22.58 24.77 16.07
N PRO A 133 21.82 25.06 14.98
CA PRO A 133 21.22 24.01 14.16
C PRO A 133 22.29 23.18 13.44
N PRO A 134 22.07 21.89 13.22
CA PRO A 134 23.03 21.03 12.52
C PRO A 134 23.15 21.40 11.05
N ASP A 135 24.30 21.06 10.44
CA ASP A 135 24.48 21.20 9.00
C ASP A 135 23.68 20.11 8.25
N LEU A 136 22.51 20.49 7.76
CA LEU A 136 21.65 19.65 6.93
C LEU A 136 21.75 19.98 5.44
N LEU A 137 22.84 20.60 4.99
CA LEU A 137 23.07 20.97 3.58
C LEU A 137 21.99 21.91 3.01
N GLY A 138 21.45 22.80 3.84
CA GLY A 138 20.37 23.72 3.46
C GLY A 138 18.98 23.10 3.42
N LEU A 139 18.82 21.88 3.92
CA LEU A 139 17.52 21.29 4.18
C LEU A 139 16.93 21.81 5.49
N GLU A 140 15.65 22.03 5.47
CA GLU A 140 14.79 22.29 6.61
C GLU A 140 13.93 21.05 6.81
N VAL A 141 14.12 20.32 7.89
CA VAL A 141 13.40 19.08 8.18
C VAL A 141 12.57 19.29 9.44
N THR A 142 11.29 18.96 9.38
CA THR A 142 10.41 19.01 10.56
C THR A 142 10.89 18.01 11.61
N PRO A 143 11.10 18.40 12.87
CA PRO A 143 11.53 17.49 13.92
C PRO A 143 10.55 16.33 14.15
N ASN A 144 11.12 15.16 14.42
CA ASN A 144 10.35 13.94 14.70
C ASN A 144 9.90 13.90 16.17
N THR A 145 9.04 14.82 16.56
CA THR A 145 8.53 14.93 17.94
C THR A 145 7.73 13.71 18.39
N SER A 146 7.23 12.91 17.44
CA SER A 146 6.47 11.69 17.73
C SER A 146 7.36 10.45 17.92
N HIS A 147 8.70 10.60 17.86
CA HIS A 147 9.67 9.50 17.99
C HIS A 147 9.40 8.31 17.07
N LYS A 148 8.88 8.55 15.85
CA LYS A 148 8.65 7.51 14.87
C LYS A 148 9.96 6.95 14.34
N ALA A 149 9.99 5.66 14.01
CA ALA A 149 11.16 5.02 13.44
C ALA A 149 11.47 5.57 12.03
N VAL A 150 12.75 5.75 11.73
CA VAL A 150 13.27 6.05 10.40
C VAL A 150 13.87 4.77 9.82
N LEU A 151 13.38 4.33 8.66
CA LEU A 151 13.88 3.14 7.98
C LEU A 151 14.75 3.56 6.79
N HIS A 152 15.97 3.05 6.76
CA HIS A 152 16.91 3.26 5.65
C HIS A 152 17.26 1.92 5.03
N TYR A 153 16.85 1.73 3.77
CA TYR A 153 17.21 0.55 2.98
C TYR A 153 18.29 0.94 1.96
N ASP A 154 19.44 0.28 2.04
CA ASP A 154 20.54 0.45 1.10
C ASP A 154 20.79 -0.88 0.39
N THR A 155 20.68 -0.88 -0.94
CA THR A 155 20.82 -2.07 -1.78
C THR A 155 22.06 -2.04 -2.67
N GLU A 156 22.83 -0.94 -2.64
CA GLU A 156 23.96 -0.73 -3.55
C GLU A 156 25.33 -0.74 -2.84
N GLN A 157 25.36 -0.37 -1.56
CA GLN A 157 26.60 -0.17 -0.85
C GLN A 157 27.04 -1.42 -0.08
N SER A 158 28.34 -1.60 0.06
CA SER A 158 28.88 -2.61 0.98
C SER A 158 28.55 -2.26 2.43
N GLU A 159 28.51 -3.27 3.30
CA GLU A 159 28.27 -3.10 4.74
C GLU A 159 29.23 -2.08 5.38
N TYR A 160 30.52 -2.11 5.02
CA TYR A 160 31.49 -1.14 5.47
C TYR A 160 31.14 0.30 5.07
N GLN A 161 30.72 0.50 3.82
CA GLN A 161 30.36 1.82 3.32
C GLN A 161 29.07 2.32 3.97
N LEU A 162 28.09 1.45 4.15
CA LEU A 162 26.84 1.75 4.85
C LEU A 162 27.13 2.17 6.30
N HIS A 163 27.92 1.39 7.04
CA HIS A 163 28.35 1.72 8.42
C HIS A 163 29.02 3.10 8.50
N ARG A 164 29.92 3.40 7.57
CA ARG A 164 30.58 4.69 7.48
C ARG A 164 29.60 5.85 7.23
N ASN A 165 28.60 5.64 6.37
CA ASN A 165 27.59 6.63 6.05
C ASN A 165 26.61 6.85 7.23
N VAL A 166 26.21 5.80 7.93
CA VAL A 166 25.43 5.89 9.17
C VAL A 166 26.21 6.71 10.21
N GLY A 167 27.51 6.43 10.40
CA GLY A 167 28.37 7.21 11.31
C GLY A 167 28.48 8.69 10.94
N LYS A 168 28.45 9.04 9.65
CA LYS A 168 28.37 10.45 9.20
C LYS A 168 27.03 11.07 9.52
N THR A 169 25.95 10.33 9.31
CA THR A 169 24.57 10.77 9.62
C THR A 169 24.44 11.11 11.11
N LEU A 170 24.88 10.19 11.97
CA LEU A 170 24.81 10.39 13.42
C LEU A 170 25.68 11.59 13.90
N ARG A 171 26.84 11.81 13.33
CA ARG A 171 27.65 12.99 13.65
C ARG A 171 27.06 14.34 13.26
N ARG A 172 26.03 14.37 12.39
CA ARG A 172 25.28 15.59 12.10
C ARG A 172 24.27 15.95 13.19
N VAL A 173 23.87 14.96 13.96
CA VAL A 173 22.83 15.12 14.98
C VAL A 173 23.42 15.42 16.37
N GLY A 174 24.71 15.12 16.58
CA GLY A 174 25.45 15.30 17.80
C GLY A 174 26.24 14.06 18.12
#